data_9f818e8a16b2b90b736fe092f4c12d8a
#
_entry.id   9f818e8a16b2b90b736fe092f4c12d8a
#
_cell.length_a   1.000
_cell.length_b   1.000
_cell.length_c   1.000
_cell.angle_alpha   90.00
_cell.angle_beta   90.00
_cell.angle_gamma   90.00
#
_symmetry.space_group_name_H-M   'P 1'
#
loop_
_entity.id
_entity.type
_entity.pdbx_description
1 polymer ?
#
loop_
_entity_poly.entity_id
_entity_poly.type
_entity_poly.pdbx_seq_one_letter_code
_entity_poly.pdbx_strand_id
1 'polypeptide(L)'
;MRVMLDTNILVSLIFFPSAVTRDFARRVGFGNRIVLCDYVVEELRLVVERKFPNRKKILEQFFYELPFELVYTPKELNTEEFPSVRDTKDFPILATAIMENVDVLVTGDKDLRVVEIEYPEIMTMSEFMEKY
;
A
#
# COMPACT_ATOMS: atom_id res chain seq x y z
N MET A 1 -6.53 5.55 12.61
CA MET A 1 -6.17 6.14 11.30
C MET A 1 -6.48 5.16 10.17
N ARG A 2 -6.69 5.69 8.99
CA ARG A 2 -6.75 4.89 7.76
C ARG A 2 -5.36 4.88 7.14
N VAL A 3 -4.79 3.70 6.98
CA VAL A 3 -3.40 3.50 6.52
C VAL A 3 -3.43 2.68 5.24
N MET A 4 -3.03 3.29 4.13
CA MET A 4 -2.93 2.61 2.83
C MET A 4 -1.56 1.98 2.67
N LEU A 5 -1.52 0.77 2.14
CA LEU A 5 -0.29 0.02 1.91
C LEU A 5 -0.03 -0.12 0.41
N ASP A 6 1.20 0.13 0.01
CA ASP A 6 1.67 -0.08 -1.35
C ASP A 6 1.96 -1.57 -1.60
N THR A 7 2.02 -1.97 -2.87
CA THR A 7 2.23 -3.35 -3.28
C THR A 7 3.48 -3.98 -2.66
N ASN A 8 4.59 -3.27 -2.67
CA ASN A 8 5.86 -3.80 -2.14
C ASN A 8 5.81 -4.07 -0.64
N ILE A 9 5.03 -3.28 0.10
CA ILE A 9 4.80 -3.52 1.52
C ILE A 9 4.07 -4.85 1.70
N LEU A 10 3.03 -5.09 0.90
CA LEU A 10 2.27 -6.34 0.95
C LEU A 10 3.14 -7.54 0.57
N VAL A 11 3.99 -7.41 -0.45
CA VAL A 11 4.93 -8.48 -0.83
C VAL A 11 5.83 -8.83 0.35
N SER A 12 6.36 -7.83 1.04
CA SER A 12 7.22 -8.05 2.22
C SER A 12 6.46 -8.77 3.34
N LEU A 13 5.23 -8.36 3.62
CA LEU A 13 4.41 -8.97 4.68
C LEU A 13 4.06 -10.42 4.37
N ILE A 14 3.77 -10.73 3.10
CA ILE A 14 3.27 -12.05 2.70
C ILE A 14 4.40 -13.04 2.46
N PHE A 15 5.44 -12.63 1.71
CA PHE A 15 6.45 -13.54 1.19
C PHE A 15 7.82 -13.45 1.88
N PHE A 16 8.06 -12.38 2.63
CA PHE A 16 9.31 -12.18 3.35
C PHE A 16 9.06 -11.82 4.81
N PRO A 17 8.28 -12.65 5.55
CA PRO A 17 7.98 -12.34 6.94
C PRO A 17 9.24 -12.31 7.79
N SER A 18 9.31 -11.34 8.68
CA SER A 18 10.41 -11.17 9.63
C SER A 18 9.82 -10.65 10.94
N ALA A 19 10.65 -10.52 11.97
CA ALA A 19 10.21 -9.91 13.22
C ALA A 19 9.71 -8.47 12.99
N VAL A 20 10.39 -7.73 12.13
CA VAL A 20 10.04 -6.34 11.80
C VAL A 20 8.69 -6.28 11.06
N THR A 21 8.49 -7.09 10.03
CA THR A 21 7.25 -7.07 9.25
C THR A 21 6.06 -7.54 10.07
N ARG A 22 6.24 -8.54 10.94
CA ARG A 22 5.19 -9.00 11.83
C ARG A 22 4.81 -7.94 12.86
N ASP A 23 5.79 -7.22 13.38
CA ASP A 23 5.56 -6.15 14.34
C ASP A 23 4.84 -4.97 13.68
N PHE A 24 5.23 -4.63 12.46
CA PHE A 24 4.56 -3.63 11.65
C PHE A 24 3.10 -3.99 11.41
N ALA A 25 2.83 -5.21 10.95
CA ALA A 25 1.47 -5.69 10.67
C ALA A 25 0.60 -5.61 11.93
N ARG A 26 1.16 -5.97 13.07
CA ARG A 26 0.47 -5.90 14.35
C ARG A 26 0.12 -4.46 14.72
N ARG A 27 1.06 -3.54 14.57
CA ARG A 27 0.84 -2.12 14.88
C ARG A 27 -0.16 -1.47 13.95
N VAL A 28 -0.05 -1.71 12.67
CA VAL A 28 -1.00 -1.17 11.70
C VAL A 28 -2.41 -1.71 11.95
N GLY A 29 -2.51 -3.01 12.27
CA GLY A 29 -3.80 -3.63 12.53
C GLY A 29 -4.45 -3.22 13.85
N PHE A 30 -3.68 -2.69 14.79
CA PHE A 30 -4.20 -2.35 16.11
C PHE A 30 -4.66 -0.90 16.16
N GLY A 31 -5.96 -0.72 16.21
CA GLY A 31 -6.55 0.63 16.31
C GLY A 31 -6.54 1.43 15.01
N ASN A 32 -6.04 0.86 13.93
CA ASN A 32 -6.03 1.49 12.61
C ASN A 32 -6.84 0.66 11.62
N ARG A 33 -7.22 1.29 10.53
CA ARG A 33 -7.88 0.62 9.40
C ARG A 33 -6.90 0.52 8.25
N ILE A 34 -6.60 -0.70 7.84
CA ILE A 34 -5.79 -0.94 6.65
C ILE A 34 -6.66 -0.69 5.42
N VAL A 35 -6.13 0.10 4.48
CA VAL A 35 -6.82 0.44 3.23
C VAL A 35 -5.99 -0.09 2.07
N LEU A 36 -6.62 -0.86 1.18
CA LEU A 36 -6.01 -1.33 -0.05
C LEU A 36 -6.83 -0.85 -1.23
N CYS A 37 -6.17 -0.33 -2.26
CA CYS A 37 -6.89 0.00 -3.49
C CYS A 37 -6.87 -1.20 -4.45
N ASP A 38 -7.87 -1.27 -5.31
CA ASP A 38 -8.00 -2.34 -6.30
C ASP A 38 -6.79 -2.43 -7.23
N TYR A 39 -6.18 -1.30 -7.57
CA TYR A 39 -4.95 -1.25 -8.36
C TYR A 39 -3.82 -2.05 -7.70
N VAL A 40 -3.62 -1.86 -6.40
CA VAL A 40 -2.59 -2.57 -5.62
C VAL A 40 -2.93 -4.07 -5.53
N VAL A 41 -4.17 -4.41 -5.29
CA VAL A 41 -4.61 -5.82 -5.21
C VAL A 41 -4.34 -6.52 -6.53
N GLU A 42 -4.67 -5.89 -7.65
CA GLU A 42 -4.44 -6.44 -8.98
C GLU A 42 -2.94 -6.57 -9.28
N GLU A 43 -2.16 -5.54 -8.99
CA GLU A 43 -0.70 -5.56 -9.16
C GLU A 43 -0.07 -6.69 -8.36
N LEU A 44 -0.52 -6.89 -7.13
CA LEU A 44 -0.03 -7.96 -6.27
C LEU A 44 -0.35 -9.34 -6.86
N ARG A 45 -1.55 -9.53 -7.41
CA ARG A 45 -1.92 -10.78 -8.08
C ARG A 45 -1.00 -11.08 -9.28
N LEU A 46 -0.70 -10.05 -10.07
CA LEU A 46 0.19 -10.18 -11.22
C LEU A 46 1.63 -10.51 -10.79
N VAL A 47 2.11 -9.88 -9.74
CA VAL A 47 3.45 -10.18 -9.18
C VAL A 47 3.52 -11.63 -8.71
N VAL A 48 2.49 -12.11 -8.03
CA VAL A 48 2.44 -13.50 -7.56
C VAL A 48 2.43 -14.49 -8.73
N GLU A 49 1.63 -14.23 -9.76
CA GLU A 49 1.60 -15.08 -10.95
C GLU A 49 2.98 -15.18 -11.62
N ARG A 50 3.69 -14.06 -11.70
CA ARG A 50 4.99 -13.98 -12.39
C ARG A 50 6.14 -14.51 -11.56
N LYS A 51 6.21 -14.13 -10.28
CA LYS A 51 7.36 -14.43 -9.41
C LYS A 51 7.14 -15.57 -8.42
N PHE A 52 5.92 -15.80 -8.01
CA PHE A 52 5.59 -16.79 -6.97
C PHE A 52 4.39 -17.65 -7.36
N PRO A 53 4.42 -18.29 -8.56
CA PRO A 53 3.22 -18.97 -9.08
C PRO A 53 2.73 -20.13 -8.18
N ASN A 54 3.63 -20.71 -7.38
CA ASN A 54 3.29 -21.80 -6.47
C ASN A 54 2.74 -21.32 -5.12
N ARG A 55 2.59 -20.01 -4.95
CA ARG A 55 2.19 -19.40 -3.67
C ARG A 55 0.85 -18.66 -3.74
N LYS A 56 0.03 -18.95 -4.73
CA LYS A 56 -1.30 -18.32 -4.88
C LYS A 56 -2.18 -18.55 -3.65
N LYS A 57 -2.11 -19.74 -3.05
CA LYS A 57 -2.91 -20.05 -1.87
C LYS A 57 -2.53 -19.19 -0.66
N ILE A 58 -1.24 -18.87 -0.52
CA ILE A 58 -0.76 -18.00 0.54
C ILE A 58 -1.35 -16.60 0.37
N LEU A 59 -1.37 -16.09 -0.86
CA LEU A 59 -1.96 -14.80 -1.17
C LEU A 59 -3.46 -14.77 -0.84
N GLU A 60 -4.20 -15.77 -1.26
CA GLU A 60 -5.64 -15.87 -1.01
C GLU A 60 -5.94 -15.94 0.48
N GLN A 61 -5.15 -16.72 1.22
CA GLN A 61 -5.29 -16.83 2.67
C GLN A 61 -4.98 -15.51 3.36
N PHE A 62 -3.97 -14.79 2.90
CA PHE A 62 -3.62 -13.48 3.43
C PHE A 62 -4.79 -12.50 3.29
N PHE A 63 -5.40 -12.42 2.10
CA PHE A 63 -6.55 -11.55 1.88
C PHE A 63 -7.77 -11.98 2.68
N TYR A 64 -7.93 -13.25 2.92
CA TYR A 64 -9.03 -13.78 3.74
C TYR A 64 -8.87 -13.41 5.21
N GLU A 65 -7.64 -13.47 5.72
CA GLU A 65 -7.35 -13.24 7.14
C GLU A 65 -7.13 -11.77 7.50
N LEU A 66 -6.68 -10.95 6.57
CA LEU A 66 -6.37 -9.55 6.83
C LEU A 66 -7.64 -8.70 6.75
N PRO A 67 -8.08 -8.09 7.87
CA PRO A 67 -9.18 -7.14 7.79
C PRO A 67 -8.71 -5.86 7.11
N PHE A 68 -9.29 -5.54 5.96
CA PHE A 68 -8.96 -4.31 5.24
C PHE A 68 -10.19 -3.71 4.57
N GLU A 69 -10.12 -2.40 4.33
CA GLU A 69 -11.09 -1.67 3.53
C GLU A 69 -10.59 -1.64 2.09
N LEU A 70 -11.41 -2.12 1.15
CA LEU A 70 -11.08 -2.03 -0.26
C LEU A 70 -11.64 -0.73 -0.83
N VAL A 71 -10.78 0.04 -1.48
CA VAL A 71 -11.18 1.26 -2.19
C VAL A 71 -10.84 1.12 -3.67
N TYR A 72 -11.53 1.88 -4.51
CA TYR A 72 -11.40 1.74 -5.95
C TYR A 72 -10.69 2.95 -6.55
N THR A 73 -9.66 2.66 -7.35
CA THR A 73 -8.98 3.68 -8.14
C THR A 73 -9.93 4.13 -9.24
N PRO A 74 -10.15 5.45 -9.40
CA PRO A 74 -10.97 5.95 -10.50
C PRO A 74 -10.42 5.52 -11.85
N LYS A 75 -11.31 5.18 -12.78
CA LYS A 75 -10.91 4.74 -14.13
C LYS A 75 -10.27 5.87 -14.94
N GLU A 76 -10.73 7.09 -14.73
CA GLU A 76 -10.20 8.27 -15.38
C GLU A 76 -9.62 9.19 -14.32
N LEU A 77 -8.32 9.47 -14.44
CA LEU A 77 -7.60 10.35 -13.53
C LEU A 77 -7.06 11.55 -14.31
N ASN A 78 -7.42 12.75 -13.86
CA ASN A 78 -6.83 13.96 -14.38
C ASN A 78 -5.51 14.21 -13.66
N THR A 79 -4.39 13.97 -14.36
CA THR A 79 -3.06 14.11 -13.77
C THR A 79 -2.75 15.52 -13.31
N GLU A 80 -3.42 16.54 -13.86
CA GLU A 80 -3.21 17.93 -13.47
C GLU A 80 -3.74 18.28 -12.09
N GLU A 81 -4.68 17.49 -11.57
CA GLU A 81 -5.29 17.69 -10.26
C GLU A 81 -4.43 17.14 -9.10
N PHE A 82 -3.35 16.43 -9.42
CA PHE A 82 -2.54 15.74 -8.43
C PHE A 82 -1.07 16.11 -8.56
N PRO A 83 -0.28 15.92 -7.48
CA PRO A 83 1.17 16.10 -7.55
C PRO A 83 1.79 15.16 -8.58
N SER A 84 2.87 15.61 -9.22
CA SER A 84 3.60 14.83 -10.20
C SER A 84 4.37 13.69 -9.52
N VAL A 85 4.37 12.53 -10.15
CA VAL A 85 5.16 11.37 -9.75
C VAL A 85 6.01 10.97 -10.94
N ARG A 86 7.30 10.68 -10.69
CA ARG A 86 8.23 10.34 -11.75
C ARG A 86 7.82 9.07 -12.51
N ASP A 87 7.44 8.03 -11.78
CA ASP A 87 6.96 6.79 -12.37
C ASP A 87 5.43 6.83 -12.48
N THR A 88 4.93 6.78 -13.71
CA THR A 88 3.49 6.84 -13.97
C THR A 88 2.72 5.67 -13.38
N LYS A 89 3.39 4.54 -13.09
CA LYS A 89 2.78 3.39 -12.44
C LYS A 89 2.38 3.65 -10.99
N ASP A 90 3.05 4.61 -10.35
CA ASP A 90 2.79 4.97 -8.95
C ASP A 90 1.67 6.00 -8.83
N PHE A 91 1.31 6.64 -9.92
CA PHE A 91 0.31 7.70 -9.93
C PHE A 91 -1.07 7.21 -9.46
N PRO A 92 -1.59 6.05 -9.91
CA PRO A 92 -2.90 5.58 -9.45
C PRO A 92 -2.96 5.37 -7.93
N ILE A 93 -1.90 4.87 -7.32
CA ILE A 93 -1.83 4.66 -5.87
C ILE A 93 -1.90 5.99 -5.13
N LEU A 94 -1.10 6.96 -5.56
CA LEU A 94 -1.06 8.29 -4.94
C LEU A 94 -2.40 8.99 -5.09
N ALA A 95 -2.96 9.02 -6.29
CA ALA A 95 -4.24 9.67 -6.56
C ALA A 95 -5.36 9.05 -5.72
N THR A 96 -5.41 7.73 -5.62
CA THR A 96 -6.41 7.04 -4.80
C THR A 96 -6.26 7.38 -3.32
N ALA A 97 -5.02 7.41 -2.82
CA ALA A 97 -4.75 7.78 -1.43
C ALA A 97 -5.25 9.19 -1.10
N ILE A 98 -5.02 10.13 -2.02
CA ILE A 98 -5.48 11.51 -1.87
C ILE A 98 -7.01 11.58 -1.91
N MET A 99 -7.64 10.98 -2.89
CA MET A 99 -9.09 11.02 -3.07
C MET A 99 -9.84 10.36 -1.93
N GLU A 100 -9.27 9.29 -1.37
CA GLU A 100 -9.85 8.57 -0.23
C GLU A 100 -9.54 9.21 1.12
N ASN A 101 -8.75 10.28 1.13
CA ASN A 101 -8.36 10.99 2.35
C ASN A 101 -7.76 10.06 3.41
N VAL A 102 -6.89 9.13 2.99
CA VAL A 102 -6.19 8.29 3.95
C VAL A 102 -5.20 9.14 4.76
N ASP A 103 -4.93 8.72 5.98
CA ASP A 103 -4.02 9.46 6.86
C ASP A 103 -2.56 9.22 6.51
N VAL A 104 -2.23 7.98 6.13
CA VAL A 104 -0.86 7.56 5.86
C VAL A 104 -0.85 6.64 4.64
N LEU A 105 0.14 6.83 3.77
CA LEU A 105 0.50 5.88 2.72
C LEU A 105 1.87 5.31 3.06
N VAL A 106 1.95 4.01 3.34
CA VAL A 106 3.20 3.33 3.63
C VAL A 106 3.76 2.72 2.36
N THR A 107 4.96 3.12 2.00
CA THR A 107 5.62 2.67 0.78
C THR A 107 7.14 2.68 0.95
N GLY A 108 7.83 1.79 0.25
CA GLY A 108 9.28 1.83 0.11
C GLY A 108 9.74 2.51 -1.17
N ASP A 109 8.81 2.94 -2.03
CA ASP A 109 9.14 3.51 -3.33
C ASP A 109 9.64 4.95 -3.18
N LYS A 110 10.85 5.20 -3.69
CA LYS A 110 11.48 6.52 -3.62
C LYS A 110 10.70 7.57 -4.41
N ASP A 111 10.06 7.18 -5.51
CA ASP A 111 9.33 8.13 -6.35
C ASP A 111 8.08 8.66 -5.65
N LEU A 112 7.45 7.86 -4.80
CA LEU A 112 6.34 8.31 -3.96
C LEU A 112 6.82 9.10 -2.75
N ARG A 113 7.94 8.69 -2.14
CA ARG A 113 8.45 9.32 -0.93
C ARG A 113 8.97 10.73 -1.13
N VAL A 114 9.36 11.10 -2.35
CA VAL A 114 9.85 12.46 -2.66
C VAL A 114 8.73 13.41 -3.07
N VAL A 115 7.49 12.94 -3.16
CA VAL A 115 6.35 13.80 -3.49
C VAL A 115 6.12 14.80 -2.35
N GLU A 116 6.07 16.07 -2.69
CA GLU A 116 5.82 17.13 -1.72
C GLU A 116 4.32 17.29 -1.50
N ILE A 117 3.83 16.69 -0.42
CA ILE A 117 2.42 16.68 -0.07
C ILE A 117 2.29 16.59 1.46
N GLU A 118 1.33 17.34 2.00
CA GLU A 118 1.07 17.32 3.44
C GLU A 118 0.23 16.10 3.84
N TYR A 119 -0.79 15.79 3.07
CA TYR A 119 -1.66 14.64 3.30
C TYR A 119 -1.95 13.90 2.00
N PRO A 120 -1.93 12.55 2.04
CA PRO A 120 -1.53 11.72 3.18
C PRO A 120 -0.05 11.88 3.52
N GLU A 121 0.33 11.56 4.75
CA GLU A 121 1.75 11.42 5.07
C GLU A 121 2.28 10.19 4.32
N ILE A 122 3.38 10.35 3.61
CA ILE A 122 4.02 9.24 2.88
C ILE A 122 5.27 8.83 3.63
N MET A 123 5.34 7.57 4.05
CA MET A 123 6.44 7.10 4.88
C MET A 123 6.77 5.64 4.65
N THR A 124 7.97 5.26 5.04
CA THR A 124 8.40 3.86 5.04
C THR A 124 7.80 3.12 6.22
N MET A 125 7.95 1.79 6.17
CA MET A 125 7.58 0.92 7.30
C MET A 125 8.33 1.33 8.57
N SER A 126 9.63 1.58 8.47
CA SER A 126 10.46 2.01 9.59
C SER A 126 10.03 3.35 10.17
N GLU A 127 9.74 4.32 9.32
CA GLU A 127 9.25 5.62 9.74
C GLU A 127 7.90 5.52 10.45
N PHE A 128 7.02 4.66 9.94
CA PHE A 128 5.74 4.39 10.59
C PHE A 128 5.94 3.83 12.00
N MET A 129 6.86 2.86 12.13
CA MET A 129 7.17 2.23 13.43
C MET A 129 7.75 3.20 14.44
N GLU A 130 8.52 4.18 13.98
CA GLU A 130 9.09 5.21 14.86
C GLU A 130 8.03 6.21 15.31
N LYS A 131 7.12 6.60 14.43
CA LYS A 131 6.14 7.65 14.69
C LYS A 131 4.88 7.13 15.41
N TYR A 132 4.45 5.97 15.06
CA TYR A 132 3.20 5.38 15.54
C TYR A 132 3.44 4.04 16.23
#